data_18f0e83033940603e7d37a482ed162a9
#
_entry.id   18f0e83033940603e7d37a482ed162a9
#
_cell.length_a   1.000
_cell.length_b   1.000
_cell.length_c   1.000
_cell.angle_alpha   90.00
_cell.angle_beta   90.00
_cell.angle_gamma   90.00
#
_symmetry.space_group_name_H-M   'P 1'
#
loop_
_entity.id
_entity.type
_entity.pdbx_description
1 polymer ?
#
loop_
_entity_poly.entity_id
_entity_poly.type
_entity_poly.pdbx_seq_one_letter_code
_entity_poly.pdbx_strand_id
1 'polypeptide(L)'
;MAWVYNEFMKVLNFTVVITPDVTGGYVVTCPALPGLVTEGDTLEEARAMATDAIQGYLESLKKDGEPIPQDRSITEQLAIEVA
;
A
#
# COMPACT_ATOMS: atom_id res chain seq x y z
N MET A 1 5.39 -10.82 -27.56
CA MET A 1 5.40 -9.37 -27.77
C MET A 1 5.22 -8.65 -26.46
N ALA A 2 6.11 -7.74 -26.17
CA ALA A 2 6.11 -7.01 -24.92
C ALA A 2 4.83 -6.17 -24.73
N TRP A 3 4.34 -5.58 -25.80
CA TRP A 3 3.14 -4.76 -25.76
C TRP A 3 1.88 -5.58 -25.45
N VAL A 4 1.83 -6.83 -25.86
CA VAL A 4 0.72 -7.72 -25.51
C VAL A 4 0.77 -8.05 -24.02
N TYR A 5 1.96 -8.28 -23.54
CA TYR A 5 2.20 -8.54 -22.15
C TYR A 5 1.65 -7.40 -21.27
N ASN A 6 1.84 -6.16 -21.69
CA ASN A 6 1.38 -5.00 -20.92
C ASN A 6 -0.14 -4.86 -20.83
N GLU A 7 -0.87 -5.50 -21.73
CA GLU A 7 -2.33 -5.47 -21.65
C GLU A 7 -2.87 -6.30 -20.50
N PHE A 8 -2.15 -7.33 -20.11
CA PHE A 8 -2.60 -8.27 -19.10
C PHE A 8 -1.86 -8.12 -17.76
N MET A 9 -0.70 -7.50 -17.79
CA MET A 9 0.14 -7.38 -16.62
C MET A 9 0.51 -5.92 -16.40
N LYS A 10 -0.26 -5.28 -15.54
CA LYS A 10 0.01 -3.90 -15.16
C LYS A 10 0.72 -3.88 -13.82
N VAL A 11 1.66 -2.96 -13.69
CA VAL A 11 2.29 -2.67 -12.42
C VAL A 11 1.72 -1.35 -11.94
N LEU A 12 1.10 -1.38 -10.78
CA LEU A 12 0.57 -0.19 -10.12
C LEU A 12 1.39 0.05 -8.86
N ASN A 13 1.71 1.30 -8.60
CA ASN A 13 2.49 1.67 -7.43
C ASN A 13 1.58 2.31 -6.39
N PHE A 14 1.66 1.82 -5.16
CA PHE A 14 0.92 2.37 -4.05
C PHE A 14 1.88 2.70 -2.91
N THR A 15 1.71 3.90 -2.37
CA THR A 15 2.46 4.33 -1.19
C THR A 15 1.88 3.66 0.03
N VAL A 16 2.74 3.10 0.85
CA VAL A 16 2.34 2.56 2.15
C VAL A 16 3.10 3.32 3.24
N VAL A 17 2.46 3.44 4.40
CA VAL A 17 3.08 4.03 5.58
C VAL A 17 3.26 2.91 6.59
N ILE A 18 4.49 2.68 7.01
CA ILE A 18 4.83 1.62 7.95
C ILE A 18 5.27 2.29 9.25
N THR A 19 4.56 1.99 10.31
CA THR A 19 4.81 2.62 11.61
C THR A 19 5.11 1.55 12.66
N PRO A 20 6.19 1.70 13.43
CA PRO A 20 6.46 0.78 14.53
C PRO A 20 5.32 0.82 15.53
N ASP A 21 4.92 -0.36 16.01
CA ASP A 21 3.89 -0.46 17.04
C ASP A 21 4.58 -0.55 18.41
N VAL A 22 3.98 0.11 19.41
CA VAL A 22 4.51 0.11 20.77
C VAL A 22 4.56 -1.29 21.39
N THR A 23 3.71 -2.20 20.91
CA THR A 23 3.67 -3.59 21.39
C THR A 23 4.64 -4.50 20.63
N GLY A 24 5.40 -3.94 19.71
CA GLY A 24 6.28 -4.69 18.82
C GLY A 24 5.69 -4.83 17.44
N GLY A 25 6.54 -5.06 16.44
CA GLY A 25 6.10 -5.17 15.07
C GLY A 25 5.78 -3.83 14.43
N TYR A 26 5.08 -3.89 13.32
CA TYR A 26 4.80 -2.73 12.46
C TYR A 26 3.38 -2.77 11.95
N VAL A 27 2.76 -1.59 11.91
CA VAL A 27 1.43 -1.40 11.32
C VAL A 27 1.60 -0.72 9.97
N VAL A 28 0.83 -1.16 8.98
CA VAL A 28 0.89 -0.63 7.62
C VAL A 28 -0.46 -0.08 7.23
N THR A 29 -0.45 1.13 6.68
CA THR A 29 -1.63 1.73 6.05
C THR A 29 -1.28 2.13 4.63
N CYS A 30 -2.31 2.33 3.80
CA CYS A 30 -2.15 2.75 2.41
C CYS A 30 -3.08 3.94 2.16
N PRO A 31 -2.55 5.16 2.05
CA PRO A 31 -3.41 6.35 1.92
C PRO A 31 -4.40 6.31 0.77
N ALA A 32 -4.00 5.73 -0.37
CA ALA A 32 -4.89 5.67 -1.54
C ALA A 32 -6.02 4.65 -1.40
N LEU A 33 -5.93 3.74 -0.42
CA LEU A 33 -6.90 2.67 -0.22
C LEU A 33 -7.48 2.77 1.19
N PRO A 34 -8.53 3.60 1.36
CA PRO A 34 -9.12 3.83 2.67
C PRO A 34 -9.57 2.54 3.36
N GLY A 35 -9.29 2.46 4.65
CA GLY A 35 -9.66 1.30 5.45
C GLY A 35 -8.66 0.14 5.41
N LEU A 36 -7.66 0.19 4.54
CA LEU A 36 -6.66 -0.85 4.51
C LEU A 36 -5.67 -0.67 5.65
N VAL A 37 -5.62 -1.66 6.53
CA VAL A 37 -4.66 -1.72 7.63
C VAL A 37 -4.17 -3.15 7.73
N THR A 38 -2.87 -3.33 7.84
CA THR A 38 -2.29 -4.64 8.08
C THR A 38 -1.07 -4.50 8.99
N GLU A 39 -0.44 -5.59 9.34
CA GLU A 39 0.69 -5.57 10.25
C GLU A 39 1.62 -6.74 10.01
N GLY A 40 2.83 -6.64 10.55
CA GLY A 40 3.80 -7.70 10.51
C GLY A 40 4.79 -7.55 11.66
N ASP A 41 5.44 -8.63 12.05
CA ASP A 41 6.39 -8.61 13.16
C ASP A 41 7.72 -7.98 12.77
N THR A 42 8.08 -8.05 11.49
CA THR A 42 9.28 -7.46 10.94
C THR A 42 8.92 -6.55 9.78
N LEU A 43 9.87 -5.70 9.36
CA LEU A 43 9.66 -4.86 8.18
C LEU A 43 9.41 -5.71 6.93
N GLU A 44 10.15 -6.79 6.79
CA GLU A 44 9.97 -7.68 5.65
C GLU A 44 8.58 -8.30 5.64
N GLU A 45 8.13 -8.79 6.78
CA GLU A 45 6.79 -9.35 6.90
C GLU A 45 5.72 -8.29 6.67
N ALA A 46 5.91 -7.10 7.22
CA ALA A 46 4.97 -6.00 7.02
C ALA A 46 4.81 -5.65 5.54
N ARG A 47 5.92 -5.64 4.78
CA ARG A 47 5.87 -5.40 3.34
C ARG A 47 5.11 -6.51 2.61
N ALA A 48 5.35 -7.75 2.98
CA ALA A 48 4.67 -8.88 2.37
C ALA A 48 3.17 -8.83 2.66
N MET A 49 2.81 -8.53 3.90
CA MET A 49 1.41 -8.40 4.31
C MET A 49 0.73 -7.23 3.60
N ALA A 50 1.45 -6.12 3.41
CA ALA A 50 0.93 -4.97 2.68
C ALA A 50 0.64 -5.32 1.23
N THR A 51 1.56 -6.03 0.58
CA THR A 51 1.37 -6.46 -0.81
C THR A 51 0.12 -7.33 -0.93
N ASP A 52 -0.02 -8.28 -0.05
CA ASP A 52 -1.16 -9.19 -0.03
C ASP A 52 -2.47 -8.43 0.22
N ALA A 53 -2.47 -7.54 1.18
CA ALA A 53 -3.65 -6.74 1.52
C ALA A 53 -4.08 -5.82 0.37
N ILE A 54 -3.11 -5.20 -0.31
CA ILE A 54 -3.41 -4.35 -1.46
C ILE A 54 -4.00 -5.18 -2.60
N GLN A 55 -3.40 -6.32 -2.89
CA GLN A 55 -3.91 -7.21 -3.93
C GLN A 55 -5.36 -7.62 -3.65
N GLY A 56 -5.65 -8.01 -2.42
CA GLY A 56 -7.01 -8.37 -2.02
C GLY A 56 -7.99 -7.22 -2.14
N TYR A 57 -7.56 -6.03 -1.75
CA TYR A 57 -8.37 -4.82 -1.85
C TYR A 57 -8.73 -4.52 -3.31
N LEU A 58 -7.72 -4.56 -4.19
CA LEU A 58 -7.94 -4.28 -5.60
C LEU A 58 -8.81 -5.35 -6.27
N GLU A 59 -8.63 -6.60 -5.90
CA GLU A 59 -9.47 -7.68 -6.41
C GLU A 59 -10.94 -7.48 -6.02
N SER A 60 -11.16 -7.04 -4.80
CA SER A 60 -12.51 -6.76 -4.30
C SER A 60 -13.16 -5.62 -5.09
N LEU A 61 -12.43 -4.54 -5.33
CA LEU A 61 -12.93 -3.43 -6.14
C LEU A 61 -13.28 -3.87 -7.55
N LYS A 62 -12.40 -4.64 -8.14
CA LYS A 62 -12.59 -5.15 -9.50
C LYS A 62 -13.82 -6.04 -9.58
N LYS A 63 -14.00 -6.90 -8.60
CA LYS A 63 -15.14 -7.79 -8.51
C LYS A 63 -16.46 -7.04 -8.42
N ASP A 64 -16.46 -5.93 -7.70
CA ASP A 64 -17.62 -5.07 -7.51
C ASP A 64 -17.82 -4.07 -8.64
N GLY A 65 -16.96 -4.09 -9.65
CA GLY A 65 -17.04 -3.18 -10.77
C GLY A 65 -16.65 -1.75 -10.41
N GLU A 66 -15.93 -1.56 -9.32
CA GLU A 66 -15.51 -0.24 -8.89
C GLU A 66 -14.15 0.12 -9.49
N PRO A 67 -13.91 1.41 -9.76
CA PRO A 67 -12.64 1.82 -10.33
C PRO A 67 -11.50 1.67 -9.33
N ILE A 68 -10.31 1.35 -9.85
CA ILE A 68 -9.12 1.26 -9.02
C ILE A 68 -8.58 2.67 -8.80
N PRO A 69 -8.41 3.10 -7.55
CA PRO A 69 -7.88 4.43 -7.26
C PRO A 69 -6.44 4.58 -7.73
N GLN A 70 -6.10 5.78 -8.18
CA GLN A 70 -4.72 6.14 -8.44
C GLN A 70 -4.09 6.61 -7.14
N ASP A 71 -2.84 6.22 -6.92
CA ASP A 71 -2.09 6.75 -5.80
C ASP A 71 -1.49 8.09 -6.18
N ARG A 72 -2.00 9.14 -5.58
CA ARG A 72 -1.53 10.51 -5.79
C ARG A 72 -0.82 11.04 -4.55
N SER A 73 -0.46 10.16 -3.65
CA SER A 73 0.20 10.52 -2.40
C SER A 73 1.56 11.15 -2.66
N ILE A 74 1.83 12.21 -1.94
CA ILE A 74 3.14 12.84 -1.94
C ILE A 74 3.66 12.73 -0.50
N THR A 75 4.83 12.14 -0.33
CA THR A 75 5.42 11.97 1.00
C THR A 75 6.61 12.89 1.14
N GLU A 76 6.65 13.59 2.27
CA GLU A 76 7.72 14.54 2.55
C GLU A 76 8.11 14.50 4.02
N GLN A 77 9.35 14.84 4.30
CA GLN A 77 9.81 15.06 5.65
C GLN A 77 10.08 16.56 5.80
N LEU A 78 9.52 17.14 6.82
CA LEU A 78 9.72 18.57 7.10
C LEU A 78 10.56 18.72 8.35
N ALA A 79 11.58 19.58 8.28
CA ALA A 79 12.42 19.88 9.44
C ALA A 79 11.72 20.95 10.29
N ILE A 80 11.43 20.60 11.53
CA ILE A 80 10.72 21.48 12.44
C ILE A 80 11.66 21.86 13.59
N GLU A 81 11.81 23.15 13.83
CA GLU A 81 12.55 23.62 14.97
C GLU A 81 11.68 23.54 16.21
N VAL A 82 12.24 23.01 17.27
CA VAL A 82 11.57 22.96 18.57
C VAL A 82 12.45 23.62 19.61
N ALA A 83 11.81 24.33 20.54
CA ALA A 83 12.53 25.02 21.60
C ALA A 83 12.94 24.07 22.73
#